data_f07ee6ad70f34421ba2a0a9e266455ca
#
_entry.id   f07ee6ad70f34421ba2a0a9e266455ca
#
_cell.length_a   1.000
_cell.length_b   1.000
_cell.length_c   1.000
_cell.angle_alpha   90.00
_cell.angle_beta   90.00
_cell.angle_gamma   90.00
#
_symmetry.space_group_name_H-M   'P 1'
#
loop_
_entity.id
_entity.type
_entity.pdbx_description
1 polymer ?
#
loop_
_entity_poly.entity_id
_entity_poly.type
_entity_poly.pdbx_seq_one_letter_code
_entity_poly.pdbx_strand_id
1 'polypeptide(L)'
;MKKLSSVLLALSLSALALTGCGSSTDTSADTSAEETTTAADAETEAAADEATADGDNVIKVGATSTPHGEILEFVKDKLAEQGYDLQITIYDDYVLPNKAVADGELDANYFQHTPYLNSFNASNGTDLVSVAKIHYEPFGLYGNGVTSVADVAEGASIVIPADDSNETRALLLLQQEGLIELPEDANANDGVTTLDIVDDHGYNITTVQADTVAAQFANSDAGSLAVINGNYALAAGLDISTALAVEDASGDAAQTYANIIAVRNGDENLPKIRALVSTLQSDDVKTYIEENYNGAVVAIF
;
A
#
# COMPACT_ATOMS: atom_id res chain seq x y z
N MET A 1 -8.66 -41.26 -34.91
CA MET A 1 -9.36 -42.54 -34.72
C MET A 1 -9.46 -42.81 -33.21
N LYS A 2 -10.71 -42.91 -32.71
CA LYS A 2 -11.13 -43.58 -31.44
C LYS A 2 -10.62 -42.96 -30.10
N LYS A 3 -11.36 -42.69 -29.04
CA LYS A 3 -12.82 -42.81 -28.77
C LYS A 3 -13.13 -41.93 -27.56
N LEU A 4 -14.33 -41.33 -27.54
CA LEU A 4 -15.04 -40.75 -26.37
C LEU A 4 -15.25 -41.83 -25.30
N SER A 5 -15.33 -41.43 -24.05
CA SER A 5 -16.18 -42.04 -23.03
C SER A 5 -16.63 -40.98 -22.01
N SER A 6 -17.92 -40.66 -22.15
CA SER A 6 -18.73 -39.93 -21.14
C SER A 6 -19.17 -40.93 -20.08
N VAL A 7 -19.20 -40.51 -18.80
CA VAL A 7 -20.01 -41.15 -17.76
C VAL A 7 -20.78 -40.08 -17.00
N LEU A 8 -22.07 -40.08 -17.18
CA LEU A 8 -23.11 -39.43 -16.36
C LEU A 8 -23.56 -40.44 -15.26
N LEU A 9 -23.83 -39.94 -14.06
CA LEU A 9 -24.85 -40.47 -13.14
C LEU A 9 -24.90 -39.58 -11.91
N ALA A 10 -25.90 -38.88 -11.60
CA ALA A 10 -27.30 -39.03 -11.25
C ALA A 10 -27.56 -38.59 -9.79
N LEU A 11 -28.54 -37.72 -9.68
CA LEU A 11 -29.23 -37.12 -8.52
C LEU A 11 -29.54 -38.11 -7.37
N SER A 12 -29.58 -37.54 -6.15
CA SER A 12 -30.63 -37.91 -5.17
C SER A 12 -31.01 -36.73 -4.26
N LEU A 13 -32.23 -36.27 -4.42
CA LEU A 13 -33.02 -35.45 -3.51
C LEU A 13 -33.39 -36.25 -2.26
N SER A 14 -33.38 -35.61 -1.08
CA SER A 14 -34.23 -36.01 0.04
C SER A 14 -34.65 -34.79 0.85
N ALA A 15 -35.90 -34.42 0.70
CA ALA A 15 -36.65 -33.50 1.55
C ALA A 15 -37.26 -34.27 2.72
N LEU A 16 -37.22 -33.71 3.92
CA LEU A 16 -38.17 -34.06 4.98
C LEU A 16 -38.54 -32.80 5.76
N ALA A 17 -39.81 -32.45 5.65
CA ALA A 17 -40.50 -31.49 6.49
C ALA A 17 -41.15 -32.23 7.66
N LEU A 18 -41.23 -31.60 8.84
CA LEU A 18 -42.30 -31.83 9.81
C LEU A 18 -42.40 -30.67 10.81
N THR A 19 -43.45 -30.04 10.72
CA THR A 19 -44.39 -29.24 11.52
C THR A 19 -44.43 -29.50 13.02
N GLY A 20 -44.68 -28.45 13.80
CA GLY A 20 -45.11 -28.50 15.19
C GLY A 20 -45.53 -27.11 15.72
N CYS A 21 -46.83 -26.84 15.66
CA CYS A 21 -47.55 -25.73 16.25
C CYS A 21 -47.65 -25.82 17.79
N GLY A 22 -47.82 -24.67 18.43
CA GLY A 22 -48.26 -24.59 19.84
C GLY A 22 -48.40 -23.13 20.33
N SER A 23 -49.64 -22.71 20.41
CA SER A 23 -50.29 -21.42 20.67
C SER A 23 -50.32 -20.95 22.13
N SER A 24 -50.48 -19.65 22.28
CA SER A 24 -51.37 -18.85 23.18
C SER A 24 -50.99 -18.76 24.65
N THR A 25 -51.17 -17.69 25.39
CA THR A 25 -52.14 -16.57 25.44
C THR A 25 -51.65 -15.52 26.46
N ASP A 26 -51.89 -14.24 26.14
CA ASP A 26 -52.44 -13.13 26.93
C ASP A 26 -52.29 -13.05 28.47
N THR A 27 -51.92 -11.88 28.98
CA THR A 27 -52.84 -10.93 29.60
C THR A 27 -52.11 -9.70 30.20
N SER A 28 -52.72 -8.56 29.96
CA SER A 28 -52.53 -7.18 30.36
C SER A 28 -52.38 -6.87 31.86
N ALA A 29 -51.80 -5.72 32.17
CA ALA A 29 -52.29 -4.54 32.89
C ALA A 29 -51.14 -3.85 33.67
N ASP A 30 -50.77 -2.67 33.30
CA ASP A 30 -51.17 -1.31 33.77
C ASP A 30 -50.78 -0.99 35.22
N THR A 31 -50.04 0.06 35.45
CA THR A 31 -50.21 1.26 36.24
C THR A 31 -48.92 1.99 36.61
N SER A 32 -48.70 3.17 36.00
CA SER A 32 -48.57 4.52 36.57
C SER A 32 -47.50 4.86 37.65
N ALA A 33 -46.63 5.78 37.23
CA ALA A 33 -46.17 7.02 37.91
C ALA A 33 -45.29 6.93 39.17
N GLU A 34 -44.11 7.54 39.20
CA GLU A 34 -43.87 8.94 39.57
C GLU A 34 -42.37 9.28 39.56
N GLU A 35 -42.08 10.50 39.23
CA GLU A 35 -40.77 11.16 39.20
C GLU A 35 -40.03 11.14 40.53
N THR A 36 -38.69 11.08 40.50
CA THR A 36 -37.85 11.95 41.32
C THR A 36 -36.46 12.12 40.72
N THR A 37 -36.13 13.34 40.39
CA THR A 37 -34.82 13.85 39.98
C THR A 37 -33.82 13.78 41.10
N THR A 38 -32.60 13.27 40.83
CA THR A 38 -31.38 13.76 41.49
C THR A 38 -30.20 13.61 40.50
N ALA A 39 -29.58 14.76 40.24
CA ALA A 39 -28.31 14.87 39.54
C ALA A 39 -27.17 14.30 40.42
N ALA A 40 -26.32 13.50 39.84
CA ALA A 40 -25.02 13.21 40.38
C ALA A 40 -24.01 13.07 39.23
N ASP A 41 -22.87 13.72 39.45
CA ASP A 41 -21.71 13.85 38.58
C ASP A 41 -21.32 12.55 37.87
N ALA A 42 -21.13 12.62 36.53
CA ALA A 42 -20.46 11.60 35.77
C ALA A 42 -18.97 11.99 35.69
N GLU A 43 -18.18 11.46 36.58
CA GLU A 43 -16.74 11.31 36.35
C GLU A 43 -16.55 10.37 35.12
N THR A 44 -15.96 10.91 34.08
CA THR A 44 -15.53 10.14 32.92
C THR A 44 -14.25 9.38 33.30
N GLU A 45 -14.39 8.19 33.85
CA GLU A 45 -13.29 7.24 33.87
C GLU A 45 -13.03 6.82 32.43
N ALA A 46 -11.86 7.23 31.91
CA ALA A 46 -11.28 6.61 30.74
C ALA A 46 -11.05 5.13 31.08
N ALA A 47 -11.89 4.27 30.54
CA ALA A 47 -11.64 2.83 30.54
C ALA A 47 -10.37 2.60 29.71
N ALA A 48 -9.25 2.41 30.41
CA ALA A 48 -8.13 1.67 29.86
C ALA A 48 -8.66 0.27 29.56
N ASP A 49 -8.82 -0.04 28.28
CA ASP A 49 -9.16 -1.39 27.81
C ASP A 49 -8.00 -2.29 28.23
N GLU A 50 -8.22 -3.10 29.29
CA GLU A 50 -7.27 -4.11 29.73
C GLU A 50 -7.03 -5.03 28.55
N ALA A 51 -5.84 -4.98 27.97
CA ALA A 51 -5.36 -5.97 27.02
C ALA A 51 -5.55 -7.35 27.63
N THR A 52 -6.52 -8.09 27.11
CA THR A 52 -6.75 -9.48 27.51
C THR A 52 -5.52 -10.27 27.11
N ALA A 53 -4.77 -10.67 28.11
CA ALA A 53 -3.67 -11.59 27.98
C ALA A 53 -4.17 -12.94 27.44
N ASP A 54 -4.02 -13.14 26.15
CA ASP A 54 -3.72 -14.45 25.59
C ASP A 54 -3.00 -14.31 24.23
N GLY A 55 -1.68 -14.40 24.28
CA GLY A 55 -0.87 -15.05 23.25
C GLY A 55 -0.49 -14.28 22.00
N ASP A 56 -1.00 -13.08 21.67
CA ASP A 56 -0.67 -12.43 20.37
C ASP A 56 -0.10 -11.01 20.52
N ASN A 57 0.95 -10.90 21.34
CA ASN A 57 1.73 -9.65 21.47
C ASN A 57 2.75 -9.47 20.32
N VAL A 58 2.86 -10.43 19.42
CA VAL A 58 3.78 -10.35 18.29
C VAL A 58 3.08 -9.66 17.12
N ILE A 59 3.77 -8.68 16.53
CA ILE A 59 3.36 -8.00 15.30
C ILE A 59 4.38 -8.35 14.22
N LYS A 60 3.99 -9.14 13.23
CA LYS A 60 4.85 -9.52 12.11
C LYS A 60 4.58 -8.61 10.91
N VAL A 61 5.56 -7.82 10.50
CA VAL A 61 5.41 -6.87 9.40
C VAL A 61 6.45 -7.13 8.31
N GLY A 62 5.97 -7.26 7.06
CA GLY A 62 6.82 -7.29 5.87
C GLY A 62 7.06 -5.88 5.33
N ALA A 63 8.30 -5.53 4.99
CA ALA A 63 8.65 -4.21 4.50
C ALA A 63 9.80 -4.28 3.50
N THR A 64 9.98 -3.24 2.67
CA THR A 64 11.26 -3.01 1.98
C THR A 64 12.26 -2.36 2.94
N SER A 65 13.56 -2.43 2.64
CA SER A 65 14.61 -2.05 3.58
C SER A 65 14.53 -0.58 4.00
N THR A 66 14.47 0.34 3.04
CA THR A 66 14.40 1.79 3.25
C THR A 66 13.27 2.38 2.40
N PRO A 67 12.50 3.36 2.85
CA PRO A 67 12.49 3.91 4.22
C PRO A 67 11.68 3.04 5.21
N HIS A 68 10.90 2.08 4.72
CA HIS A 68 9.88 1.34 5.43
C HIS A 68 10.44 0.55 6.64
N GLY A 69 11.46 -0.28 6.40
CA GLY A 69 12.11 -1.05 7.44
C GLY A 69 12.78 -0.16 8.49
N GLU A 70 13.41 0.94 8.06
CA GLU A 70 14.04 1.91 8.97
C GLU A 70 13.01 2.60 9.87
N ILE A 71 11.86 3.00 9.32
CA ILE A 71 10.76 3.60 10.10
C ILE A 71 10.18 2.57 11.09
N LEU A 72 10.03 1.30 10.69
CA LEU A 72 9.59 0.23 11.59
C LEU A 72 10.60 -0.04 12.70
N GLU A 73 11.89 -0.07 12.42
CA GLU A 73 12.92 -0.22 13.45
C GLU A 73 12.91 0.96 14.44
N PHE A 74 12.67 2.20 13.96
CA PHE A 74 12.54 3.38 14.82
C PHE A 74 11.38 3.26 15.84
N VAL A 75 10.28 2.62 15.48
CA VAL A 75 9.10 2.48 16.37
C VAL A 75 9.13 1.21 17.23
N LYS A 76 10.10 0.34 17.04
CA LYS A 76 10.18 -0.97 17.70
C LYS A 76 10.18 -0.89 19.22
N ASP A 77 11.03 -0.04 19.79
CA ASP A 77 11.10 0.16 21.23
C ASP A 77 9.81 0.78 21.80
N LYS A 78 9.18 1.68 21.05
CA LYS A 78 7.90 2.29 21.45
C LYS A 78 6.75 1.27 21.49
N LEU A 79 6.76 0.29 20.58
CA LEU A 79 5.81 -0.82 20.62
C LEU A 79 6.12 -1.80 21.74
N ALA A 80 7.41 -2.03 22.05
CA ALA A 80 7.82 -2.86 23.18
C ALA A 80 7.36 -2.26 24.53
N GLU A 81 7.42 -0.94 24.69
CA GLU A 81 6.86 -0.23 25.86
C GLU A 81 5.34 -0.42 26.02
N GLN A 82 4.62 -0.66 24.91
CA GLN A 82 3.19 -0.99 24.89
C GLN A 82 2.92 -2.50 25.04
N GLY A 83 3.97 -3.32 25.19
CA GLY A 83 3.88 -4.76 25.38
C GLY A 83 3.86 -5.58 24.09
N TYR A 84 4.17 -4.98 22.94
CA TYR A 84 4.21 -5.67 21.64
C TYR A 84 5.66 -5.97 21.20
N ASP A 85 5.87 -7.15 20.61
CA ASP A 85 7.13 -7.55 19.96
C ASP A 85 6.99 -7.36 18.44
N LEU A 86 7.59 -6.30 17.89
CA LEU A 86 7.60 -6.05 16.46
C LEU A 86 8.68 -6.88 15.76
N GLN A 87 8.26 -7.80 14.89
CA GLN A 87 9.11 -8.63 14.05
C GLN A 87 9.03 -8.15 12.60
N ILE A 88 10.16 -7.68 12.07
CA ILE A 88 10.26 -7.11 10.73
C ILE A 88 10.92 -8.12 9.80
N THR A 89 10.28 -8.39 8.66
CA THR A 89 10.85 -9.20 7.58
C THR A 89 11.07 -8.29 6.37
N ILE A 90 12.32 -8.20 5.92
CA ILE A 90 12.68 -7.39 4.76
C ILE A 90 12.52 -8.20 3.48
N TYR A 91 11.91 -7.56 2.48
CA TYR A 91 11.71 -8.06 1.13
C TYR A 91 12.33 -7.10 0.11
N ASP A 92 12.89 -7.66 -0.95
CA ASP A 92 13.49 -6.87 -2.04
C ASP A 92 12.47 -6.58 -3.16
N ASP A 93 11.33 -7.29 -3.19
CA ASP A 93 10.27 -7.18 -4.20
C ASP A 93 8.92 -6.74 -3.61
N TYR A 94 7.96 -6.42 -4.48
CA TYR A 94 6.63 -5.96 -4.09
C TYR A 94 5.55 -7.08 -4.07
N VAL A 95 5.87 -8.30 -4.51
CA VAL A 95 4.90 -9.41 -4.64
C VAL A 95 4.84 -10.23 -3.36
N LEU A 96 6.02 -10.60 -2.84
CA LEU A 96 6.12 -11.52 -1.70
C LEU A 96 5.51 -10.97 -0.41
N PRO A 97 5.67 -9.69 -0.03
CA PRO A 97 5.07 -9.19 1.22
C PRO A 97 3.54 -9.22 1.20
N ASN A 98 2.89 -9.02 0.05
CA ASN A 98 1.44 -9.17 -0.06
C ASN A 98 1.00 -10.63 0.04
N LYS A 99 1.72 -11.55 -0.60
CA LYS A 99 1.44 -12.99 -0.48
C LYS A 99 1.58 -13.47 0.95
N ALA A 100 2.65 -13.07 1.64
CA ALA A 100 2.89 -13.46 3.03
C ALA A 100 1.79 -12.95 3.98
N VAL A 101 1.22 -11.77 3.75
CA VAL A 101 0.05 -11.29 4.50
C VAL A 101 -1.19 -12.10 4.13
N ALA A 102 -1.47 -12.34 2.84
CA ALA A 102 -2.63 -13.09 2.39
C ALA A 102 -2.62 -14.54 2.93
N ASP A 103 -1.44 -15.17 2.98
CA ASP A 103 -1.25 -16.54 3.49
C ASP A 103 -1.23 -16.62 5.02
N GLY A 104 -1.27 -15.48 5.74
CA GLY A 104 -1.26 -15.42 7.21
C GLY A 104 0.11 -15.63 7.86
N GLU A 105 1.19 -15.57 7.10
CA GLU A 105 2.57 -15.63 7.60
C GLU A 105 2.97 -14.33 8.29
N LEU A 106 2.43 -13.20 7.79
CA LEU A 106 2.58 -11.85 8.35
C LEU A 106 1.22 -11.29 8.80
N ASP A 107 1.24 -10.35 9.72
CA ASP A 107 0.05 -9.62 10.17
C ASP A 107 -0.24 -8.42 9.28
N ALA A 108 0.81 -7.75 8.82
CA ALA A 108 0.73 -6.56 7.99
C ALA A 108 1.92 -6.47 7.03
N ASN A 109 1.82 -5.59 6.05
CA ASN A 109 2.98 -5.11 5.30
C ASN A 109 3.00 -3.58 5.19
N TYR A 110 4.19 -3.06 4.94
CA TYR A 110 4.46 -1.64 4.78
C TYR A 110 5.52 -1.46 3.69
N PHE A 111 5.08 -1.18 2.43
CA PHE A 111 5.97 -1.04 1.29
C PHE A 111 5.28 -0.44 0.06
N GLN A 112 3.95 -0.32 0.06
CA GLN A 112 3.11 -0.10 -1.11
C GLN A 112 2.12 1.05 -0.92
N HIS A 113 1.59 1.54 -2.02
CA HIS A 113 0.48 2.48 -2.07
C HIS A 113 -0.84 1.83 -2.51
N THR A 114 -1.95 2.52 -2.32
CA THR A 114 -3.29 1.99 -2.60
C THR A 114 -3.50 1.51 -4.05
N PRO A 115 -3.07 2.23 -5.10
CA PRO A 115 -3.22 1.74 -6.48
C PRO A 115 -2.51 0.40 -6.71
N TYR A 116 -1.29 0.21 -6.17
CA TYR A 116 -0.59 -1.07 -6.26
C TYR A 116 -1.34 -2.19 -5.53
N LEU A 117 -1.82 -1.94 -4.31
CA LEU A 117 -2.62 -2.91 -3.54
C LEU A 117 -3.86 -3.35 -4.31
N ASN A 118 -4.58 -2.41 -4.93
CA ASN A 118 -5.79 -2.70 -5.70
C ASN A 118 -5.47 -3.57 -6.94
N SER A 119 -4.42 -3.23 -7.70
CA SER A 119 -3.96 -4.02 -8.85
C SER A 119 -3.49 -5.42 -8.42
N PHE A 120 -2.73 -5.51 -7.32
CA PHE A 120 -2.31 -6.78 -6.76
C PHE A 120 -3.49 -7.67 -6.37
N ASN A 121 -4.47 -7.14 -5.63
CA ASN A 121 -5.68 -7.87 -5.24
C ASN A 121 -6.44 -8.39 -6.47
N ALA A 122 -6.66 -7.53 -7.46
CA ALA A 122 -7.36 -7.91 -8.70
C ALA A 122 -6.63 -9.02 -9.46
N SER A 123 -5.31 -8.95 -9.54
CA SER A 123 -4.49 -9.90 -10.32
C SER A 123 -4.25 -11.23 -9.60
N ASN A 124 -4.28 -11.25 -8.26
CA ASN A 124 -3.97 -12.44 -7.46
C ASN A 124 -5.20 -13.05 -6.75
N GLY A 125 -6.38 -12.41 -6.85
CA GLY A 125 -7.60 -12.89 -6.20
C GLY A 125 -7.54 -12.78 -4.67
N THR A 126 -6.79 -11.80 -4.16
CA THR A 126 -6.69 -11.46 -2.73
C THR A 126 -7.62 -10.30 -2.38
N ASP A 127 -7.84 -10.07 -1.07
CA ASP A 127 -8.70 -9.00 -0.57
C ASP A 127 -8.03 -8.22 0.58
N LEU A 128 -6.73 -8.00 0.47
CA LEU A 128 -5.98 -7.20 1.44
C LEU A 128 -6.53 -5.77 1.49
N VAL A 129 -6.50 -5.15 2.67
CA VAL A 129 -7.06 -3.82 2.89
C VAL A 129 -6.04 -2.87 3.52
N SER A 130 -6.14 -1.59 3.15
CA SER A 130 -5.35 -0.52 3.76
C SER A 130 -5.97 -0.08 5.08
N VAL A 131 -5.18 0.05 6.14
CA VAL A 131 -5.62 0.52 7.46
C VAL A 131 -5.08 1.90 7.82
N ALA A 132 -3.99 2.34 7.19
CA ALA A 132 -3.41 3.67 7.42
C ALA A 132 -2.55 4.11 6.24
N LYS A 133 -2.51 5.42 6.03
CA LYS A 133 -1.50 6.10 5.18
C LYS A 133 -0.42 6.65 6.11
N ILE A 134 0.84 6.46 5.75
CA ILE A 134 1.97 6.86 6.60
C ILE A 134 2.81 7.94 5.94
N HIS A 135 3.33 7.70 4.73
CA HIS A 135 4.17 8.65 4.05
C HIS A 135 3.98 8.60 2.54
N TYR A 136 4.53 9.56 1.86
CA TYR A 136 4.61 9.64 0.42
C TYR A 136 6.06 9.68 -0.03
N GLU A 137 6.37 8.99 -1.11
CA GLU A 137 7.66 9.00 -1.78
C GLU A 137 7.46 9.52 -3.20
N PRO A 138 7.93 10.74 -3.53
CA PRO A 138 7.85 11.25 -4.89
C PRO A 138 8.62 10.36 -5.88
N PHE A 139 8.07 10.11 -7.07
CA PHE A 139 8.85 9.53 -8.16
C PHE A 139 9.90 10.51 -8.64
N GLY A 140 11.09 10.00 -8.93
CA GLY A 140 12.17 10.75 -9.55
C GLY A 140 12.46 10.26 -10.97
N LEU A 141 12.62 11.21 -11.90
CA LEU A 141 13.22 10.97 -13.21
C LEU A 141 14.73 11.25 -13.11
N TYR A 142 15.54 10.22 -13.31
CA TYR A 142 16.99 10.32 -13.20
C TYR A 142 17.66 10.23 -14.57
N GLY A 143 18.77 10.96 -14.77
CA GLY A 143 19.54 10.96 -16.01
C GLY A 143 20.97 10.49 -15.81
N ASN A 144 21.42 9.52 -16.61
CA ASN A 144 22.80 9.06 -16.59
C ASN A 144 23.69 10.03 -17.41
N GLY A 145 24.32 10.97 -16.73
CA GLY A 145 25.13 12.03 -17.38
C GLY A 145 24.32 13.14 -18.04
N VAL A 146 23.00 13.13 -17.88
CA VAL A 146 22.08 14.22 -18.27
C VAL A 146 21.75 15.05 -17.04
N THR A 147 21.72 16.36 -17.16
CA THR A 147 21.48 17.28 -16.04
C THR A 147 20.24 18.15 -16.19
N SER A 148 19.55 18.06 -17.32
CA SER A 148 18.30 18.76 -17.60
C SER A 148 17.45 17.96 -18.59
N VAL A 149 16.14 17.97 -18.41
CA VAL A 149 15.18 17.36 -19.36
C VAL A 149 15.37 17.94 -20.79
N ALA A 150 15.72 19.25 -20.89
CA ALA A 150 15.95 19.89 -22.18
C ALA A 150 17.19 19.38 -22.94
N ASP A 151 18.11 18.70 -22.25
CA ASP A 151 19.35 18.16 -22.84
C ASP A 151 19.23 16.68 -23.21
N VAL A 152 18.03 16.07 -23.03
CA VAL A 152 17.78 14.67 -23.40
C VAL A 152 17.84 14.53 -24.92
N ALA A 153 18.72 13.65 -25.39
CA ALA A 153 18.92 13.43 -26.82
C ALA A 153 17.75 12.63 -27.43
N GLU A 154 17.39 12.91 -28.67
CA GLU A 154 16.48 12.07 -29.46
C GLU A 154 16.99 10.61 -29.50
N GLY A 155 16.08 9.64 -29.31
CA GLY A 155 16.42 8.23 -29.26
C GLY A 155 16.97 7.75 -27.91
N ALA A 156 17.02 8.60 -26.88
CA ALA A 156 17.46 8.19 -25.55
C ALA A 156 16.62 7.01 -25.02
N SER A 157 17.29 6.11 -24.31
CA SER A 157 16.60 4.98 -23.64
C SER A 157 16.03 5.46 -22.30
N ILE A 158 14.79 5.10 -22.02
CA ILE A 158 14.09 5.38 -20.76
C ILE A 158 13.61 4.06 -20.15
N VAL A 159 14.02 3.76 -18.93
CA VAL A 159 13.60 2.56 -18.18
C VAL A 159 12.60 2.95 -17.11
N ILE A 160 11.48 2.25 -17.05
CA ILE A 160 10.39 2.50 -16.09
C ILE A 160 9.89 1.20 -15.44
N PRO A 161 9.16 1.24 -14.30
CA PRO A 161 8.53 0.07 -13.71
C PRO A 161 7.48 -0.56 -14.63
N ALA A 162 7.30 -1.89 -14.53
CA ALA A 162 6.40 -2.68 -15.41
C ALA A 162 5.07 -3.06 -14.75
N ASP A 163 4.88 -2.80 -13.45
CA ASP A 163 3.59 -3.06 -12.82
C ASP A 163 2.59 -1.96 -13.15
N ASP A 164 1.33 -2.36 -13.37
CA ASP A 164 0.28 -1.49 -13.91
C ASP A 164 0.22 -0.10 -13.25
N SER A 165 0.33 -0.05 -11.94
CA SER A 165 0.17 1.21 -11.19
C SER A 165 1.40 2.11 -11.28
N ASN A 166 2.61 1.54 -11.23
CA ASN A 166 3.85 2.32 -11.32
C ASN A 166 4.23 2.62 -12.78
N GLU A 167 3.87 1.76 -13.76
CA GLU A 167 3.99 2.10 -15.19
C GLU A 167 3.15 3.33 -15.51
N THR A 168 1.85 3.32 -15.15
CA THR A 168 0.96 4.48 -15.30
C THR A 168 1.57 5.74 -14.68
N ARG A 169 2.01 5.65 -13.42
CA ARG A 169 2.60 6.77 -12.68
C ARG A 169 3.86 7.32 -13.36
N ALA A 170 4.74 6.43 -13.84
CA ALA A 170 5.95 6.83 -14.55
C ALA A 170 5.64 7.52 -15.87
N LEU A 171 4.68 7.00 -16.64
CA LEU A 171 4.25 7.61 -17.91
C LEU A 171 3.64 9.00 -17.70
N LEU A 172 2.83 9.18 -16.65
CA LEU A 172 2.28 10.50 -16.30
C LEU A 172 3.39 11.52 -15.96
N LEU A 173 4.45 11.09 -15.25
CA LEU A 173 5.61 11.96 -14.99
C LEU A 173 6.36 12.30 -16.30
N LEU A 174 6.57 11.34 -17.19
CA LEU A 174 7.20 11.58 -18.50
C LEU A 174 6.38 12.54 -19.36
N GLN A 175 5.05 12.43 -19.36
CA GLN A 175 4.15 13.37 -20.03
C GLN A 175 4.21 14.76 -19.40
N GLN A 176 4.21 14.88 -18.07
CA GLN A 176 4.34 16.15 -17.36
C GLN A 176 5.61 16.91 -17.81
N GLU A 177 6.70 16.18 -18.02
CA GLU A 177 7.99 16.75 -18.47
C GLU A 177 8.07 16.94 -20.00
N GLY A 178 7.00 16.59 -20.73
CA GLY A 178 6.94 16.74 -22.19
C GLY A 178 7.83 15.78 -22.96
N LEU A 179 8.22 14.66 -22.34
CA LEU A 179 9.02 13.62 -22.98
C LEU A 179 8.17 12.67 -23.82
N ILE A 180 6.87 12.54 -23.53
CA ILE A 180 5.90 11.74 -24.30
C ILE A 180 4.56 12.44 -24.34
N GLU A 181 3.68 11.97 -25.23
CA GLU A 181 2.26 12.33 -25.24
C GLU A 181 1.42 11.08 -24.91
N LEU A 182 0.50 11.21 -23.96
CA LEU A 182 -0.53 10.23 -23.61
C LEU A 182 -1.90 10.73 -24.08
N PRO A 183 -2.97 9.89 -24.08
CA PRO A 183 -4.34 10.34 -24.28
C PRO A 183 -4.70 11.50 -23.33
N GLU A 184 -5.51 12.43 -23.84
CA GLU A 184 -5.88 13.67 -23.10
C GLU A 184 -6.56 13.39 -21.74
N ASP A 185 -7.22 12.25 -21.61
CA ASP A 185 -7.92 11.79 -20.42
C ASP A 185 -7.09 10.82 -19.54
N ALA A 186 -5.82 10.57 -19.90
CA ALA A 186 -4.95 9.70 -19.12
C ALA A 186 -4.78 10.22 -17.68
N ASN A 187 -4.99 9.35 -16.72
CA ASN A 187 -4.89 9.68 -15.30
C ASN A 187 -4.46 8.46 -14.45
N ALA A 188 -4.18 8.70 -13.18
CA ALA A 188 -3.64 7.71 -12.25
C ALA A 188 -4.52 6.47 -11.99
N ASN A 189 -5.80 6.49 -12.38
CA ASN A 189 -6.77 5.42 -12.10
C ASN A 189 -7.04 4.53 -13.33
N ASP A 190 -6.59 4.92 -14.52
CA ASP A 190 -7.02 4.29 -15.78
C ASP A 190 -6.10 3.17 -16.26
N GLY A 191 -4.97 2.92 -15.59
CA GLY A 191 -4.06 1.84 -15.95
C GLY A 191 -3.37 2.08 -17.30
N VAL A 192 -2.84 3.29 -17.52
CA VAL A 192 -2.11 3.67 -18.73
C VAL A 192 -0.80 2.88 -18.86
N THR A 193 -0.54 2.33 -20.05
CA THR A 193 0.65 1.53 -20.35
C THR A 193 1.45 2.12 -21.51
N THR A 194 2.64 1.60 -21.76
CA THR A 194 3.46 1.99 -22.92
C THR A 194 2.74 1.76 -24.28
N LEU A 195 1.69 0.92 -24.31
CA LEU A 195 0.87 0.71 -25.50
C LEU A 195 -0.10 1.86 -25.80
N ASP A 196 -0.35 2.71 -24.82
CA ASP A 196 -1.26 3.86 -24.91
C ASP A 196 -0.54 5.16 -25.29
N ILE A 197 0.80 5.14 -25.43
CA ILE A 197 1.59 6.31 -25.82
C ILE A 197 1.16 6.77 -27.22
N VAL A 198 0.76 8.03 -27.32
CA VAL A 198 0.33 8.67 -28.58
C VAL A 198 1.55 9.13 -29.39
N ASP A 199 2.53 9.73 -28.73
CA ASP A 199 3.82 10.11 -29.31
C ASP A 199 4.94 9.88 -28.28
N ASP A 200 5.92 9.08 -28.62
CA ASP A 200 7.10 8.80 -27.80
C ASP A 200 8.29 9.72 -28.13
N HIS A 201 8.10 10.68 -29.03
CA HIS A 201 9.12 11.60 -29.51
C HIS A 201 10.43 10.92 -29.94
N GLY A 202 10.34 9.63 -30.33
CA GLY A 202 11.47 8.80 -30.74
C GLY A 202 12.29 8.21 -29.58
N TYR A 203 11.85 8.34 -28.33
CA TYR A 203 12.48 7.70 -27.18
C TYR A 203 12.24 6.18 -27.16
N ASN A 204 13.22 5.44 -26.65
CA ASN A 204 13.15 4.00 -26.50
C ASN A 204 12.73 3.63 -25.06
N ILE A 205 11.42 3.52 -24.80
CA ILE A 205 10.88 3.26 -23.49
C ILE A 205 10.78 1.76 -23.25
N THR A 206 11.34 1.27 -22.13
CA THR A 206 11.30 -0.14 -21.73
C THR A 206 10.80 -0.27 -20.30
N THR A 207 9.94 -1.27 -20.08
CA THR A 207 9.40 -1.59 -18.77
C THR A 207 10.13 -2.79 -18.17
N VAL A 208 10.46 -2.74 -16.89
CA VAL A 208 11.07 -3.83 -16.13
C VAL A 208 10.50 -3.88 -14.73
N GLN A 209 10.72 -4.96 -13.99
CA GLN A 209 10.27 -5.04 -12.61
C GLN A 209 10.86 -3.89 -11.79
N ALA A 210 10.04 -3.28 -10.91
CA ALA A 210 10.38 -2.06 -10.19
C ALA A 210 11.70 -2.17 -9.39
N ASP A 211 11.96 -3.34 -8.79
CA ASP A 211 13.19 -3.67 -8.05
C ASP A 211 14.46 -3.70 -8.92
N THR A 212 14.30 -3.84 -10.25
CA THR A 212 15.43 -3.93 -11.18
C THR A 212 15.73 -2.61 -11.89
N VAL A 213 14.82 -1.63 -11.86
CA VAL A 213 14.97 -0.34 -12.58
C VAL A 213 16.27 0.38 -12.20
N ALA A 214 16.53 0.55 -10.91
CA ALA A 214 17.73 1.25 -10.43
C ALA A 214 19.02 0.55 -10.86
N ALA A 215 19.04 -0.80 -10.84
CA ALA A 215 20.20 -1.59 -11.27
C ALA A 215 20.41 -1.49 -12.80
N GLN A 216 19.34 -1.50 -13.60
CA GLN A 216 19.45 -1.28 -15.06
C GLN A 216 19.95 0.13 -15.35
N PHE A 217 19.42 1.15 -14.67
CA PHE A 217 19.87 2.53 -14.83
C PHE A 217 21.36 2.69 -14.50
N ALA A 218 21.83 2.09 -13.39
CA ALA A 218 23.25 2.16 -13.01
C ALA A 218 24.20 1.52 -14.05
N ASN A 219 23.71 0.58 -14.85
CA ASN A 219 24.46 -0.08 -15.93
C ASN A 219 24.11 0.41 -17.32
N SER A 220 23.33 1.48 -17.44
CA SER A 220 22.91 2.04 -18.73
C SER A 220 23.99 2.91 -19.35
N ASP A 221 23.88 3.16 -20.66
CA ASP A 221 24.75 4.08 -21.37
C ASP A 221 24.51 5.53 -20.95
N ALA A 222 25.54 6.38 -21.10
CA ALA A 222 25.38 7.81 -20.88
C ALA A 222 24.29 8.38 -21.82
N GLY A 223 23.45 9.26 -21.26
CA GLY A 223 22.28 9.81 -21.96
C GLY A 223 20.98 9.05 -21.68
N SER A 224 21.04 7.88 -21.03
CA SER A 224 19.85 7.13 -20.64
C SER A 224 19.14 7.77 -19.45
N LEU A 225 17.83 7.52 -19.37
CA LEU A 225 16.96 7.97 -18.29
C LEU A 225 16.30 6.78 -17.56
N ALA A 226 15.86 7.03 -16.34
CA ALA A 226 14.98 6.09 -15.61
C ALA A 226 13.99 6.83 -14.71
N VAL A 227 12.77 6.33 -14.63
CA VAL A 227 11.82 6.71 -13.57
C VAL A 227 11.87 5.63 -12.49
N ILE A 228 12.22 6.00 -11.27
CA ILE A 228 12.55 5.07 -10.20
C ILE A 228 11.67 5.34 -8.98
N ASN A 229 11.07 4.26 -8.40
CA ASN A 229 10.35 4.34 -7.13
C ASN A 229 11.25 4.87 -6.01
N GLY A 230 10.71 5.71 -5.11
CA GLY A 230 11.47 6.38 -4.06
C GLY A 230 12.30 5.44 -3.20
N ASN A 231 11.71 4.35 -2.72
CA ASN A 231 12.42 3.35 -1.90
C ASN A 231 13.57 2.68 -2.65
N TYR A 232 13.42 2.36 -3.94
CA TYR A 232 14.49 1.76 -4.74
C TYR A 232 15.57 2.79 -5.11
N ALA A 233 15.19 4.06 -5.31
CA ALA A 233 16.15 5.14 -5.49
C ALA A 233 17.00 5.34 -4.22
N LEU A 234 16.37 5.39 -3.04
CA LEU A 234 17.04 5.46 -1.75
C LEU A 234 17.97 4.26 -1.52
N ALA A 235 17.49 3.04 -1.76
CA ALA A 235 18.29 1.83 -1.61
C ALA A 235 19.50 1.80 -2.55
N ALA A 236 19.38 2.40 -3.74
CA ALA A 236 20.49 2.55 -4.69
C ALA A 236 21.42 3.74 -4.37
N GLY A 237 21.14 4.52 -3.32
CA GLY A 237 21.92 5.69 -2.94
C GLY A 237 21.73 6.90 -3.87
N LEU A 238 20.64 6.96 -4.60
CA LEU A 238 20.28 8.11 -5.43
C LEU A 238 19.66 9.20 -4.55
N ASP A 239 20.12 10.43 -4.74
CA ASP A 239 19.58 11.61 -4.07
C ASP A 239 18.46 12.22 -4.93
N ILE A 240 17.27 12.37 -4.36
CA ILE A 240 16.11 12.96 -5.04
C ILE A 240 16.40 14.38 -5.57
N SER A 241 17.30 15.12 -4.91
CA SER A 241 17.72 16.46 -5.36
C SER A 241 18.52 16.44 -6.66
N THR A 242 19.01 15.27 -7.09
CA THR A 242 19.73 15.08 -8.36
C THR A 242 18.84 14.60 -9.50
N ALA A 243 17.57 14.34 -9.21
CA ALA A 243 16.60 13.98 -10.24
C ALA A 243 16.39 15.16 -11.21
N LEU A 244 16.20 14.84 -12.50
CA LEU A 244 15.88 15.83 -13.55
C LEU A 244 14.50 16.43 -13.35
N ALA A 245 13.58 15.59 -12.86
CA ALA A 245 12.23 15.96 -12.48
C ALA A 245 11.76 15.08 -11.31
N VAL A 246 10.85 15.63 -10.53
CA VAL A 246 10.26 14.97 -9.36
C VAL A 246 8.76 15.18 -9.41
N GLU A 247 8.01 14.14 -9.12
CA GLU A 247 6.54 14.20 -8.99
C GLU A 247 6.14 15.22 -7.91
N ASP A 248 5.09 16.00 -8.18
CA ASP A 248 4.62 17.04 -7.25
C ASP A 248 4.06 16.44 -5.95
N ALA A 249 4.77 16.65 -4.85
CA ALA A 249 4.38 16.19 -3.52
C ALA A 249 3.21 16.98 -2.89
N SER A 250 2.80 18.10 -3.47
CA SER A 250 1.74 18.96 -2.93
C SER A 250 0.36 18.65 -3.51
N GLY A 251 0.28 17.81 -4.56
CA GLY A 251 -0.94 17.51 -5.30
C GLY A 251 -1.70 16.27 -4.85
N ASP A 252 -2.68 15.88 -5.67
CA ASP A 252 -3.46 14.65 -5.47
C ASP A 252 -2.59 13.38 -5.52
N ALA A 253 -1.42 13.44 -6.17
CA ALA A 253 -0.46 12.35 -6.24
C ALA A 253 0.00 11.90 -4.85
N ALA A 254 0.32 12.83 -3.95
CA ALA A 254 0.73 12.52 -2.58
C ALA A 254 -0.33 11.72 -1.81
N GLN A 255 -1.61 12.01 -2.04
CA GLN A 255 -2.71 11.27 -1.41
C GLN A 255 -3.00 9.93 -2.10
N THR A 256 -2.86 9.87 -3.42
CA THR A 256 -3.10 8.66 -4.23
C THR A 256 -2.01 7.62 -3.98
N TYR A 257 -0.75 8.04 -4.03
CA TYR A 257 0.42 7.17 -3.91
C TYR A 257 1.04 7.15 -2.51
N ALA A 258 0.26 7.55 -1.50
CA ALA A 258 0.65 7.40 -0.11
C ALA A 258 0.98 5.94 0.23
N ASN A 259 2.11 5.71 0.87
CA ASN A 259 2.49 4.40 1.39
C ASN A 259 1.65 4.04 2.60
N ILE A 260 1.14 2.81 2.60
CA ILE A 260 0.10 2.32 3.50
C ILE A 260 0.57 1.14 4.35
N ILE A 261 -0.10 0.95 5.47
CA ILE A 261 -0.11 -0.33 6.16
C ILE A 261 -1.27 -1.15 5.59
N ALA A 262 -0.98 -2.33 5.05
CA ALA A 262 -1.98 -3.25 4.53
C ALA A 262 -2.03 -4.52 5.38
N VAL A 263 -3.25 -5.04 5.60
CA VAL A 263 -3.56 -6.23 6.40
C VAL A 263 -4.56 -7.14 5.67
N ARG A 264 -4.82 -8.31 6.18
CA ARG A 264 -5.96 -9.13 5.72
C ARG A 264 -7.28 -8.42 6.05
N ASN A 265 -8.26 -8.58 5.18
CA ASN A 265 -9.63 -8.14 5.43
C ASN A 265 -10.19 -8.86 6.67
N GLY A 266 -10.67 -8.08 7.64
CA GLY A 266 -11.15 -8.57 8.94
C GLY A 266 -10.15 -8.39 10.09
N ASP A 267 -8.87 -8.10 9.81
CA ASP A 267 -7.82 -7.88 10.81
C ASP A 267 -7.62 -6.41 11.17
N GLU A 268 -8.33 -5.47 10.53
CA GLU A 268 -8.14 -4.02 10.64
C GLU A 268 -8.25 -3.50 12.08
N ASN A 269 -9.06 -4.16 12.87
CA ASN A 269 -9.39 -3.74 14.23
C ASN A 269 -8.66 -4.52 15.32
N LEU A 270 -7.73 -5.39 14.98
CA LEU A 270 -6.93 -6.11 15.96
C LEU A 270 -6.16 -5.12 16.85
N PRO A 271 -6.10 -5.33 18.16
CA PRO A 271 -5.38 -4.42 19.07
C PRO A 271 -3.94 -4.15 18.63
N LYS A 272 -3.22 -5.17 18.20
CA LYS A 272 -1.85 -5.07 17.70
C LYS A 272 -1.71 -4.21 16.44
N ILE A 273 -2.68 -4.29 15.51
CA ILE A 273 -2.69 -3.46 14.29
C ILE A 273 -2.98 -1.99 14.64
N ARG A 274 -3.93 -1.74 15.55
CA ARG A 274 -4.19 -0.38 16.03
C ARG A 274 -2.98 0.22 16.76
N ALA A 275 -2.27 -0.56 17.58
CA ALA A 275 -1.05 -0.14 18.23
C ALA A 275 0.04 0.22 17.21
N LEU A 276 0.25 -0.63 16.19
CA LEU A 276 1.19 -0.38 15.10
C LEU A 276 0.86 0.94 14.38
N VAL A 277 -0.39 1.12 13.94
CA VAL A 277 -0.84 2.32 13.21
C VAL A 277 -0.68 3.57 14.06
N SER A 278 -1.17 3.56 15.32
CA SER A 278 -1.09 4.74 16.19
C SER A 278 0.35 5.14 16.51
N THR A 279 1.27 4.16 16.61
CA THR A 279 2.69 4.44 16.83
C THR A 279 3.35 4.99 15.58
N LEU A 280 3.04 4.46 14.39
CA LEU A 280 3.56 4.95 13.12
C LEU A 280 3.06 6.35 12.75
N GLN A 281 1.86 6.74 13.19
CA GLN A 281 1.28 8.07 12.98
C GLN A 281 1.58 9.05 14.13
N SER A 282 2.65 8.85 14.89
CA SER A 282 3.05 9.75 15.98
C SER A 282 3.91 10.93 15.48
N ASP A 283 3.89 12.02 16.22
CA ASP A 283 4.74 13.20 15.95
C ASP A 283 6.23 12.85 15.92
N ASP A 284 6.67 11.86 16.70
CA ASP A 284 8.06 11.41 16.71
C ASP A 284 8.44 10.74 15.37
N VAL A 285 7.55 9.96 14.78
CA VAL A 285 7.78 9.36 13.44
C VAL A 285 7.80 10.44 12.37
N LYS A 286 6.92 11.43 12.45
CA LYS A 286 6.94 12.58 11.55
C LYS A 286 8.28 13.30 11.61
N THR A 287 8.76 13.61 12.82
CA THR A 287 10.07 14.25 13.05
C THR A 287 11.20 13.38 12.51
N TYR A 288 11.16 12.06 12.78
CA TYR A 288 12.16 11.12 12.25
C TYR A 288 12.21 11.15 10.71
N ILE A 289 11.07 11.14 10.05
CA ILE A 289 11.00 11.21 8.58
C ILE A 289 11.59 12.53 8.08
N GLU A 290 11.20 13.67 8.65
CA GLU A 290 11.67 14.99 8.25
C GLU A 290 13.19 15.16 8.41
N GLU A 291 13.78 14.60 9.47
CA GLU A 291 15.19 14.70 9.77
C GLU A 291 16.09 13.76 8.95
N ASN A 292 15.57 12.60 8.51
CA ASN A 292 16.41 11.56 7.93
C ASN A 292 16.33 11.44 6.40
N TYR A 293 15.25 11.91 5.76
CA TYR A 293 15.04 11.63 4.33
C TYR A 293 15.06 12.87 3.43
N ASN A 294 15.30 14.05 3.96
CA ASN A 294 15.54 15.29 3.19
C ASN A 294 14.55 15.52 2.02
N GLY A 295 13.26 15.22 2.24
CA GLY A 295 12.19 15.38 1.24
C GLY A 295 12.00 14.20 0.28
N ALA A 296 12.87 13.20 0.28
CA ALA A 296 12.64 11.95 -0.46
C ALA A 296 11.50 11.12 0.14
N VAL A 297 11.16 11.37 1.40
CA VAL A 297 10.04 10.78 2.13
C VAL A 297 9.30 11.91 2.85
N VAL A 298 7.99 11.97 2.73
CA VAL A 298 7.14 13.02 3.30
C VAL A 298 6.03 12.40 4.14
N ALA A 299 5.99 12.68 5.44
CA ALA A 299 4.90 12.24 6.30
C ALA A 299 3.57 12.90 5.88
N ILE A 300 2.47 12.14 5.89
CA ILE A 300 1.17 12.61 5.36
C ILE A 300 0.00 12.42 6.34
N PHE A 301 0.27 12.21 7.61
CA PHE A 301 -0.70 12.08 8.70
C PHE A 301 -0.64 13.26 9.67
#